data_497080b4b16c4783ff5550041c6086fe
#
_entry.id   497080b4b16c4783ff5550041c6086fe
#
_cell.length_a   1.000
_cell.length_b   1.000
_cell.length_c   1.000
_cell.angle_alpha   90.00
_cell.angle_beta   90.00
_cell.angle_gamma   90.00
#
_symmetry.space_group_name_H-M   'P 1'
#
loop_
_entity.id
_entity.type
_entity.pdbx_description
1 polymer ?
#
loop_
_entity_poly.entity_id
_entity_poly.type
_entity_poly.pdbx_seq_one_letter_code
_entity_poly.pdbx_strand_id
1 'polypeptide(L)'
;MNKHVMLCVGSATQDVFLGGKVFTPECEGEVCYEHLKLGDKLTVDELTYATGGNAMNAAVTFARQDLETHFIGLLGEDPAAQAVLAELDKESVHTDGVVSSAKYTTSYSVILLAPSGERTILNYHGEPLSSQPDLVDEANIKGD
;
A
#
# COMPACT_ATOMS: atom_id res chain seq x y z
N MET A 1 -11.48 -32.05 0.60
CA MET A 1 -10.26 -31.49 1.22
C MET A 1 -10.65 -30.12 1.73
N ASN A 2 -10.56 -29.87 3.05
CA ASN A 2 -10.79 -28.52 3.57
C ASN A 2 -9.76 -27.60 2.95
N LYS A 3 -10.19 -26.59 2.22
CA LYS A 3 -9.29 -25.51 1.78
C LYS A 3 -8.97 -24.68 3.00
N HIS A 4 -7.71 -24.43 3.22
CA HIS A 4 -7.29 -23.46 4.24
C HIS A 4 -7.69 -22.07 3.78
N VAL A 5 -8.37 -21.33 4.66
CA VAL A 5 -8.79 -19.95 4.42
C VAL A 5 -7.78 -19.03 5.15
N MET A 6 -7.26 -18.06 4.43
CA MET A 6 -6.31 -17.08 4.96
C MET A 6 -6.99 -15.74 5.18
N LEU A 7 -6.89 -15.20 6.38
CA LEU A 7 -7.39 -13.87 6.71
C LEU A 7 -6.19 -12.92 6.90
N CYS A 8 -6.10 -11.91 6.06
CA CYS A 8 -5.07 -10.88 6.12
C CYS A 8 -5.68 -9.57 6.61
N VAL A 9 -5.37 -9.18 7.83
CA VAL A 9 -5.97 -8.02 8.50
C VAL A 9 -4.93 -6.91 8.65
N GLY A 10 -5.20 -5.72 8.14
CA GLY A 10 -4.32 -4.57 8.33
C GLY A 10 -4.30 -3.60 7.16
N SER A 11 -3.11 -3.03 6.85
CA SER A 11 -2.95 -1.95 5.90
C SER A 11 -2.88 -2.41 4.46
N ALA A 12 -3.46 -1.57 3.59
CA ALA A 12 -3.18 -1.51 2.17
C ALA A 12 -2.86 -0.05 1.79
N THR A 13 -2.02 0.14 0.81
CA THR A 13 -1.56 1.47 0.37
C THR A 13 -1.44 1.52 -1.14
N GLN A 14 -1.59 2.71 -1.71
CA GLN A 14 -1.14 2.99 -3.06
C GLN A 14 0.26 3.60 -3.00
N ASP A 15 1.18 3.05 -3.79
CA ASP A 15 2.54 3.49 -3.89
C ASP A 15 2.78 4.13 -5.27
N VAL A 16 3.47 5.27 -5.28
CA VAL A 16 3.92 5.94 -6.51
C VAL A 16 5.43 6.04 -6.48
N PHE A 17 6.08 5.42 -7.44
CA PHE A 17 7.52 5.47 -7.61
C PHE A 17 7.86 6.57 -8.62
N LEU A 18 8.69 7.50 -8.19
CA LEU A 18 9.25 8.57 -9.01
C LEU A 18 10.75 8.31 -9.16
N GLY A 19 11.21 7.97 -10.35
CA GLY A 19 12.62 7.71 -10.65
C GLY A 19 13.25 8.82 -11.48
N GLY A 20 14.56 8.96 -11.36
CA GLY A 20 15.28 9.86 -12.23
C GLY A 20 16.55 10.47 -11.63
N LYS A 21 17.32 11.11 -12.50
CA LYS A 21 18.58 11.77 -12.12
C LYS A 21 18.41 12.91 -11.12
N VAL A 22 17.20 13.48 -11.03
CA VAL A 22 16.84 14.51 -10.07
C VAL A 22 16.99 14.04 -8.63
N PHE A 23 16.94 12.73 -8.39
CA PHE A 23 17.12 12.09 -7.09
C PHE A 23 18.53 11.53 -6.89
N THR A 24 19.53 12.03 -7.65
CA THR A 24 20.92 11.64 -7.42
C THR A 24 21.37 12.16 -6.06
N PRO A 25 21.81 11.28 -5.13
CA PRO A 25 22.17 11.69 -3.79
C PRO A 25 23.52 12.40 -3.74
N GLU A 26 23.65 13.32 -2.80
CA GLU A 26 24.92 13.89 -2.37
C GLU A 26 25.31 13.26 -1.03
N CYS A 27 26.53 12.73 -0.92
CA CYS A 27 26.95 11.99 0.27
C CYS A 27 28.05 12.71 1.03
N GLU A 28 27.91 12.78 2.35
CA GLU A 28 28.93 13.21 3.31
C GLU A 28 29.34 12.02 4.19
N GLY A 29 30.43 11.37 3.84
CA GLY A 29 30.83 10.11 4.46
C GLY A 29 29.86 8.98 4.13
N GLU A 30 29.26 8.37 5.15
CA GLU A 30 28.28 7.28 5.00
C GLU A 30 26.83 7.77 4.90
N VAL A 31 26.59 9.06 5.07
CA VAL A 31 25.24 9.64 5.04
C VAL A 31 25.01 10.32 3.70
N CYS A 32 23.92 9.94 3.04
CA CYS A 32 23.54 10.50 1.75
C CYS A 32 22.20 11.24 1.85
N TYR A 33 22.09 12.33 1.11
CA TYR A 33 20.93 13.20 1.10
C TYR A 33 20.42 13.41 -0.33
N GLU A 34 19.13 13.46 -0.49
CA GLU A 34 18.48 13.96 -1.70
C GLU A 34 18.12 15.44 -1.48
N HIS A 35 18.67 16.33 -2.28
CA HIS A 35 18.44 17.76 -2.18
C HIS A 35 17.43 18.22 -3.23
N LEU A 36 16.26 18.66 -2.77
CA LEU A 36 15.23 19.23 -3.62
C LEU A 36 15.11 20.73 -3.34
N LYS A 37 15.42 21.56 -4.33
CA LYS A 37 15.37 23.00 -4.15
C LYS A 37 13.94 23.50 -4.08
N LEU A 38 13.60 24.21 -3.01
CA LEU A 38 12.29 24.79 -2.82
C LEU A 38 11.93 25.78 -3.94
N GLY A 39 10.69 25.66 -4.43
CA GLY A 39 10.15 26.53 -5.49
C GLY A 39 10.50 26.12 -6.91
N ASP A 40 11.37 25.12 -7.11
CA ASP A 40 11.67 24.59 -8.43
C ASP A 40 10.58 23.60 -8.90
N LYS A 41 10.40 23.54 -10.21
CA LYS A 41 9.65 22.47 -10.87
C LYS A 41 10.63 21.45 -11.41
N LEU A 42 10.67 20.30 -10.77
CA LEU A 42 11.58 19.21 -11.14
C LEU A 42 10.88 18.22 -12.08
N THR A 43 11.62 17.72 -13.06
CA THR A 43 11.16 16.69 -13.97
C THR A 43 11.70 15.34 -13.52
N VAL A 44 10.83 14.35 -13.39
CA VAL A 44 11.18 12.94 -13.13
C VAL A 44 11.25 12.19 -14.45
N ASP A 45 12.12 11.18 -14.52
CA ASP A 45 12.32 10.40 -15.74
C ASP A 45 11.37 9.19 -15.80
N GLU A 46 10.96 8.68 -14.64
CA GLU A 46 10.13 7.48 -14.50
C GLU A 46 8.99 7.71 -13.52
N LEU A 47 7.84 7.14 -13.85
CA LEU A 47 6.65 7.12 -13.01
C LEU A 47 6.03 5.72 -13.04
N THR A 48 5.92 5.07 -11.88
CA THR A 48 5.28 3.77 -11.74
C THR A 48 4.28 3.80 -10.59
N TYR A 49 3.10 3.25 -10.82
CA TYR A 49 2.09 3.02 -9.77
C TYR A 49 2.14 1.56 -9.34
N ALA A 50 2.05 1.34 -8.04
CA ALA A 50 1.94 0.02 -7.44
C ALA A 50 0.99 0.09 -6.25
N THR A 51 0.67 -1.06 -5.71
CA THR A 51 -0.04 -1.19 -4.44
C THR A 51 0.85 -1.92 -3.45
N GLY A 52 0.65 -1.65 -2.17
CA GLY A 52 1.45 -2.21 -1.09
C GLY A 52 0.66 -2.29 0.21
N GLY A 53 1.38 -2.28 1.32
CA GLY A 53 0.85 -2.49 2.65
C GLY A 53 1.04 -3.93 3.12
N ASN A 54 1.36 -4.10 4.40
CA ASN A 54 1.77 -5.41 4.93
C ASN A 54 0.70 -6.48 4.76
N ALA A 55 -0.56 -6.16 5.09
CA ALA A 55 -1.65 -7.13 4.99
C ALA A 55 -2.04 -7.41 3.53
N MET A 56 -2.02 -6.38 2.67
CA MET A 56 -2.27 -6.56 1.26
C MET A 56 -1.20 -7.44 0.59
N ASN A 57 0.08 -7.18 0.85
CA ASN A 57 1.17 -7.99 0.31
C ASN A 57 1.09 -9.46 0.77
N ALA A 58 0.70 -9.68 2.02
CA ALA A 58 0.46 -11.03 2.54
C ALA A 58 -0.72 -11.70 1.80
N ALA A 59 -1.85 -10.99 1.64
CA ALA A 59 -3.02 -11.50 0.96
C ALA A 59 -2.70 -11.91 -0.48
N VAL A 60 -2.06 -11.04 -1.25
CA VAL A 60 -1.63 -11.34 -2.62
C VAL A 60 -0.67 -12.55 -2.66
N THR A 61 0.25 -12.63 -1.70
CA THR A 61 1.19 -13.76 -1.62
C THR A 61 0.46 -15.08 -1.38
N PHE A 62 -0.51 -15.13 -0.48
CA PHE A 62 -1.29 -16.34 -0.22
C PHE A 62 -2.21 -16.70 -1.38
N ALA A 63 -2.87 -15.73 -1.99
CA ALA A 63 -3.72 -15.97 -3.16
C ALA A 63 -2.91 -16.57 -4.33
N ARG A 64 -1.70 -16.10 -4.57
CA ARG A 64 -0.77 -16.66 -5.58
C ARG A 64 -0.26 -18.06 -5.23
N GLN A 65 -0.50 -18.56 -4.02
CA GLN A 65 -0.25 -19.95 -3.61
C GLN A 65 -1.53 -20.82 -3.67
N ASP A 66 -2.55 -20.37 -4.42
CA ASP A 66 -3.84 -21.05 -4.57
C ASP A 66 -4.61 -21.23 -3.24
N LEU A 67 -4.34 -20.37 -2.23
CA LEU A 67 -5.08 -20.36 -0.98
C LEU A 67 -6.29 -19.43 -1.11
N GLU A 68 -7.43 -19.83 -0.55
CA GLU A 68 -8.59 -18.96 -0.41
C GLU A 68 -8.24 -17.83 0.57
N THR A 69 -8.23 -16.59 0.08
CA THR A 69 -7.66 -15.47 0.83
C THR A 69 -8.64 -14.31 0.93
N HIS A 70 -8.83 -13.80 2.14
CA HIS A 70 -9.64 -12.64 2.44
C HIS A 70 -8.77 -11.50 2.98
N PHE A 71 -9.03 -10.30 2.49
CA PHE A 71 -8.40 -9.08 3.00
C PHE A 71 -9.41 -8.29 3.83
N ILE A 72 -8.99 -7.89 5.03
CA ILE A 72 -9.75 -7.03 5.95
C ILE A 72 -8.92 -5.78 6.22
N GLY A 73 -9.46 -4.64 5.87
CA GLY A 73 -8.76 -3.36 6.01
C GLY A 73 -9.70 -2.18 5.96
N LEU A 74 -9.17 -1.01 6.30
CA LEU A 74 -9.87 0.25 6.25
C LEU A 74 -9.35 1.08 5.08
N LEU A 75 -10.25 1.49 4.20
CA LEU A 75 -9.95 2.31 3.02
C LEU A 75 -10.81 3.58 3.01
N GLY A 76 -10.33 4.59 2.32
CA GLY A 76 -11.13 5.75 1.94
C GLY A 76 -12.09 5.44 0.79
N GLU A 77 -12.84 6.46 0.37
CA GLU A 77 -13.60 6.47 -0.88
C GLU A 77 -12.87 7.34 -1.90
N ASP A 78 -11.64 6.97 -2.23
CA ASP A 78 -10.69 7.74 -3.01
C ASP A 78 -10.04 6.91 -4.13
N PRO A 79 -9.31 7.54 -5.07
CA PRO A 79 -8.62 6.81 -6.15
C PRO A 79 -7.61 5.77 -5.68
N ALA A 80 -6.97 5.99 -4.52
CA ALA A 80 -6.04 5.02 -3.95
C ALA A 80 -6.76 3.75 -3.49
N ALA A 81 -7.94 3.88 -2.86
CA ALA A 81 -8.79 2.75 -2.52
C ALA A 81 -9.21 1.95 -3.75
N GLN A 82 -9.59 2.65 -4.84
CA GLN A 82 -9.96 2.00 -6.09
C GLN A 82 -8.80 1.18 -6.68
N ALA A 83 -7.57 1.72 -6.63
CA ALA A 83 -6.38 1.01 -7.10
C ALA A 83 -6.10 -0.24 -6.27
N VAL A 84 -6.21 -0.14 -4.94
CA VAL A 84 -6.05 -1.27 -4.00
C VAL A 84 -7.08 -2.35 -4.28
N LEU A 85 -8.37 -1.98 -4.36
CA LEU A 85 -9.45 -2.95 -4.60
C LEU A 85 -9.33 -3.63 -5.97
N ALA A 86 -8.95 -2.88 -7.01
CA ALA A 86 -8.73 -3.43 -8.34
C ALA A 86 -7.58 -4.45 -8.38
N GLU A 87 -6.50 -4.22 -7.66
CA GLU A 87 -5.40 -5.18 -7.59
C GLU A 87 -5.77 -6.42 -6.76
N LEU A 88 -6.49 -6.26 -5.65
CA LEU A 88 -7.00 -7.38 -4.86
C LEU A 88 -7.96 -8.28 -5.67
N ASP A 89 -8.87 -7.67 -6.44
CA ASP A 89 -9.79 -8.39 -7.33
C ASP A 89 -9.02 -9.17 -8.42
N LYS A 90 -8.07 -8.53 -9.07
CA LYS A 90 -7.19 -9.15 -10.08
C LYS A 90 -6.43 -10.36 -9.52
N GLU A 91 -6.00 -10.31 -8.26
CA GLU A 91 -5.31 -11.39 -7.56
C GLU A 91 -6.27 -12.41 -6.91
N SER A 92 -7.58 -12.27 -7.15
CA SER A 92 -8.63 -13.16 -6.62
C SER A 92 -8.69 -13.20 -5.09
N VAL A 93 -8.37 -12.09 -4.44
CA VAL A 93 -8.52 -11.91 -2.99
C VAL A 93 -9.92 -11.41 -2.68
N HIS A 94 -10.61 -12.06 -1.75
CA HIS A 94 -11.92 -11.62 -1.28
C HIS A 94 -11.83 -10.35 -0.45
N THR A 95 -12.68 -9.37 -0.74
CA THR A 95 -12.68 -8.04 -0.11
C THR A 95 -13.94 -7.73 0.67
N ASP A 96 -14.75 -8.75 0.98
CA ASP A 96 -16.03 -8.60 1.72
C ASP A 96 -15.84 -8.00 3.13
N GLY A 97 -14.62 -8.14 3.69
CA GLY A 97 -14.24 -7.57 4.98
C GLY A 97 -13.63 -6.17 4.90
N VAL A 98 -13.59 -5.53 3.73
CA VAL A 98 -13.08 -4.17 3.60
C VAL A 98 -14.13 -3.18 4.08
N VAL A 99 -13.69 -2.29 4.97
CA VAL A 99 -14.50 -1.16 5.45
C VAL A 99 -14.09 0.10 4.68
N SER A 100 -15.01 0.66 3.91
CA SER A 100 -14.80 1.90 3.16
C SER A 100 -15.62 3.04 3.75
N SER A 101 -15.02 4.23 3.86
CA SER A 101 -15.72 5.43 4.31
C SER A 101 -15.10 6.69 3.74
N ALA A 102 -15.94 7.62 3.31
CA ALA A 102 -15.53 8.96 2.88
C ALA A 102 -14.86 9.81 3.99
N LYS A 103 -14.93 9.35 5.24
CA LYS A 103 -14.24 10.00 6.37
C LYS A 103 -12.75 9.70 6.44
N TYR A 104 -12.31 8.69 5.72
CA TYR A 104 -10.93 8.22 5.74
C TYR A 104 -10.23 8.53 4.43
N THR A 105 -8.92 8.64 4.49
CA THR A 105 -8.06 8.71 3.32
C THR A 105 -7.21 7.44 3.30
N THR A 106 -7.19 6.77 2.18
CA THR A 106 -6.37 5.56 2.00
C THR A 106 -4.89 5.88 2.15
N SER A 107 -4.13 4.99 2.76
CA SER A 107 -2.68 5.13 2.89
C SER A 107 -2.03 5.30 1.52
N TYR A 108 -1.04 6.17 1.44
CA TYR A 108 -0.39 6.56 0.19
C TYR A 108 1.09 6.79 0.39
N SER A 109 1.93 6.28 -0.50
CA SER A 109 3.37 6.51 -0.46
C SER A 109 3.86 7.14 -1.75
N VAL A 110 4.77 8.08 -1.63
CA VAL A 110 5.60 8.56 -2.74
C VAL A 110 7.02 8.08 -2.48
N ILE A 111 7.54 7.28 -3.39
CA ILE A 111 8.87 6.70 -3.30
C ILE A 111 9.77 7.43 -4.30
N LEU A 112 10.74 8.17 -3.79
CA LEU A 112 11.78 8.82 -4.57
C LEU A 112 12.89 7.80 -4.78
N LEU A 113 13.12 7.42 -6.04
CA LEU A 113 14.06 6.36 -6.39
C LEU A 113 15.31 6.96 -7.03
N ALA A 114 16.42 6.88 -6.31
CA ALA A 114 17.71 7.31 -6.81
C ALA A 114 18.24 6.36 -7.91
N PRO A 115 19.08 6.84 -8.85
CA PRO A 115 19.71 5.99 -9.87
C PRO A 115 20.56 4.85 -9.29
N SER A 116 20.99 4.95 -8.05
CA SER A 116 21.73 3.91 -7.32
C SER A 116 20.84 2.72 -6.89
N GLY A 117 19.51 2.88 -6.92
CA GLY A 117 18.53 1.94 -6.35
C GLY A 117 18.17 2.21 -4.90
N GLU A 118 18.83 3.15 -4.24
CA GLU A 118 18.41 3.66 -2.92
C GLU A 118 17.13 4.49 -3.05
N ARG A 119 16.39 4.63 -1.95
CA ARG A 119 15.10 5.30 -1.99
C ARG A 119 14.77 6.06 -0.73
N THR A 120 14.06 7.13 -0.89
CA THR A 120 13.37 7.85 0.19
C THR A 120 11.86 7.63 0.04
N ILE A 121 11.19 7.30 1.13
CA ILE A 121 9.74 7.06 1.14
C ILE A 121 9.05 8.17 1.93
N LEU A 122 8.17 8.90 1.25
CA LEU A 122 7.25 9.84 1.86
C LEU A 122 5.92 9.12 2.05
N ASN A 123 5.60 8.76 3.28
CA ASN A 123 4.43 7.94 3.57
C ASN A 123 3.36 8.74 4.32
N TYR A 124 2.15 8.73 3.77
CA TYR A 124 0.93 9.12 4.47
C TYR A 124 0.25 7.85 5.00
N HIS A 125 0.21 7.70 6.31
CA HIS A 125 -0.57 6.65 6.95
C HIS A 125 -2.02 7.11 7.02
N GLY A 126 -2.91 6.34 6.40
CA GLY A 126 -4.34 6.48 6.60
C GLY A 126 -4.75 6.11 8.03
N GLU A 127 -6.03 6.11 8.29
CA GLU A 127 -6.57 5.72 9.60
C GLU A 127 -6.28 4.23 9.87
N PRO A 128 -5.65 3.88 11.00
CA PRO A 128 -5.38 2.48 11.31
C PRO A 128 -6.67 1.77 11.74
N LEU A 129 -6.85 0.53 11.29
CA LEU A 129 -8.03 -0.28 11.63
C LEU A 129 -8.22 -0.43 13.16
N SER A 130 -7.11 -0.43 13.90
CA SER A 130 -7.13 -0.49 15.38
C SER A 130 -7.80 0.70 16.06
N SER A 131 -7.94 1.84 15.38
CA SER A 131 -8.68 3.00 15.90
C SER A 131 -10.20 2.86 15.77
N GLN A 132 -10.65 1.85 15.01
CA GLN A 132 -12.05 1.61 14.69
C GLN A 132 -12.44 0.14 14.94
N PRO A 133 -12.26 -0.38 16.16
CA PRO A 133 -12.48 -1.79 16.44
C PRO A 133 -13.92 -2.27 16.17
N ASP A 134 -14.89 -1.36 16.31
CA ASP A 134 -16.31 -1.65 16.08
C ASP A 134 -16.66 -1.82 14.58
N LEU A 135 -15.76 -1.46 13.68
CA LEU A 135 -15.96 -1.61 12.24
C LEU A 135 -15.52 -2.99 11.74
N VAL A 136 -14.78 -3.73 12.54
CA VAL A 136 -14.43 -5.11 12.25
C VAL A 136 -15.56 -5.99 12.78
N ASP A 137 -16.51 -6.33 11.93
CA ASP A 137 -17.55 -7.29 12.30
C ASP A 137 -16.91 -8.66 12.58
N GLU A 138 -17.00 -9.13 13.82
CA GLU A 138 -16.51 -10.46 14.22
C GLU A 138 -17.10 -11.59 13.36
N ALA A 139 -18.26 -11.37 12.74
CA ALA A 139 -18.88 -12.33 11.82
C ALA A 139 -18.06 -12.51 10.53
N ASN A 140 -17.28 -11.52 10.12
CA ASN A 140 -16.41 -11.60 8.93
C ASN A 140 -15.05 -12.23 9.24
N ILE A 141 -14.73 -12.50 10.50
CA ILE A 141 -13.47 -13.13 10.94
C ILE A 141 -13.69 -14.62 11.25
N LYS A 142 -14.68 -15.27 10.68
CA LYS A 142 -14.84 -16.70 10.82
C LYS A 142 -13.98 -17.43 9.80
N GLY A 143 -12.72 -17.66 10.18
CA GLY A 143 -11.98 -18.78 9.63
C GLY A 143 -12.53 -20.10 10.19
N ASP A 144 -12.71 -21.08 9.35
CA ASP A 144 -13.00 -22.46 9.75
C ASP A 144 -11.81 -23.11 10.46
#